data_a7cbeb91219811649a799abfff94521c
#
_entry.id   a7cbeb91219811649a799abfff94521c
#
_cell.length_a   1.000
_cell.length_b   1.000
_cell.length_c   1.000
_cell.angle_alpha   90.00
_cell.angle_beta   90.00
_cell.angle_gamma   90.00
#
_symmetry.space_group_name_H-M   'P 1'
#
loop_
_entity.id
_entity.type
_entity.pdbx_description
1 polymer ?
#
loop_
_entity_poly.entity_id
_entity_poly.type
_entity_poly.pdbx_seq_one_letter_code
_entity_poly.pdbx_strand_id
1 'polypeptide(L)'
;PTDKPAAKVEQPAAAPLKANSPLTTEQEKSNTDSSNSSMSSSEEAETSSKEESISIPQGYIQVQPTPTGRWHTEEMQRREAYRVYGMLLSKKLKRQLDNGDNPWVSKLMMLPRDTEGKVYTGTNAIMLALWMEEKGFELPFFITESELLDKGYGISEEAESLYILKEAGTERVYNISQTTFPINQRRAYESLKLNMVALERKKTSGYQFLDANDFSKIELKHDGTPGLSLYDHTSKVIHIASKDKYENGDDYYRDLAVAMIESTRDIDFDTLCFDSYLFENLVSHLGSGIISQSCRFDATNPEYSKIWRERLENNPNYTKRILEQSETSSSQILQLSLS
;
A
#
# COMPACT_ATOMS: atom_id res chain seq x y z
N PRO A 1 1.64 3.92 -62.37
CA PRO A 1 2.08 5.28 -62.42
C PRO A 1 1.03 6.21 -61.90
N THR A 2 1.27 6.83 -60.82
CA THR A 2 0.98 8.22 -60.46
C THR A 2 1.15 8.40 -58.96
N ASP A 3 2.29 8.97 -58.68
CA ASP A 3 2.64 9.52 -57.35
C ASP A 3 1.63 10.59 -56.94
N LYS A 4 1.28 10.60 -55.62
CA LYS A 4 0.75 11.75 -54.93
C LYS A 4 1.57 12.00 -53.66
N PRO A 5 2.06 13.22 -53.43
CA PRO A 5 2.90 13.52 -52.30
C PRO A 5 2.10 13.76 -51.02
N ALA A 6 2.70 13.36 -49.91
CA ALA A 6 2.20 13.53 -48.54
C ALA A 6 2.17 15.00 -48.12
N ALA A 7 1.08 15.43 -47.52
CA ALA A 7 0.91 16.75 -46.92
C ALA A 7 1.61 16.80 -45.55
N LYS A 8 2.48 17.81 -45.44
CA LYS A 8 3.19 18.21 -44.22
C LYS A 8 2.19 18.92 -43.28
N VAL A 9 1.98 18.40 -42.05
CA VAL A 9 1.23 19.08 -41.03
C VAL A 9 2.22 19.92 -40.21
N GLU A 10 2.06 21.22 -40.21
CA GLU A 10 2.81 22.17 -39.41
C GLU A 10 2.28 22.18 -37.96
N GLN A 11 3.18 22.09 -37.01
CA GLN A 11 2.91 22.30 -35.58
C GLN A 11 2.86 23.80 -35.26
N PRO A 12 1.92 24.30 -34.43
CA PRO A 12 1.96 25.67 -33.95
C PRO A 12 2.93 25.83 -32.79
N ALA A 13 3.73 26.86 -32.87
CA ALA A 13 4.74 27.28 -31.92
C ALA A 13 4.13 27.71 -30.56
N ALA A 14 4.75 27.28 -29.47
CA ALA A 14 4.44 27.70 -28.12
C ALA A 14 4.99 29.09 -27.81
N ALA A 15 4.16 29.97 -27.26
CA ALA A 15 4.55 31.30 -26.77
C ALA A 15 5.13 31.21 -25.34
N PRO A 16 6.10 32.07 -24.97
CA PRO A 16 6.77 32.00 -23.67
C PRO A 16 5.97 32.68 -22.56
N LEU A 17 5.83 32.00 -21.43
CA LEU A 17 5.28 32.55 -20.18
C LEU A 17 6.31 33.43 -19.47
N LYS A 18 5.90 34.65 -19.15
CA LYS A 18 6.69 35.67 -18.42
C LYS A 18 6.84 35.31 -16.94
N ALA A 19 8.08 35.43 -16.47
CA ALA A 19 8.45 35.36 -15.07
C ALA A 19 7.97 36.63 -14.34
N ASN A 20 7.37 36.48 -13.15
CA ASN A 20 7.18 37.58 -12.20
C ASN A 20 8.08 37.34 -10.99
N SER A 21 8.92 38.34 -10.74
CA SER A 21 9.84 38.47 -9.62
C SER A 21 9.15 38.99 -8.35
N PRO A 22 9.82 38.95 -7.19
CA PRO A 22 9.21 38.94 -5.87
C PRO A 22 9.01 40.37 -5.29
N LEU A 23 8.04 40.49 -4.40
CA LEU A 23 7.82 41.71 -3.61
C LEU A 23 8.49 41.59 -2.25
N THR A 24 9.19 42.66 -1.97
CA THR A 24 10.08 42.98 -0.85
C THR A 24 9.31 43.26 0.44
N THR A 25 9.94 42.84 1.53
CA THR A 25 9.69 43.15 2.93
C THR A 25 9.76 44.63 3.24
N GLU A 26 8.83 45.16 4.02
CA GLU A 26 9.09 46.35 4.85
C GLU A 26 8.64 46.10 6.29
N GLN A 27 9.60 46.37 7.17
CA GLN A 27 9.44 46.48 8.62
C GLN A 27 8.98 47.87 8.97
N GLU A 28 8.04 47.99 9.90
CA GLU A 28 7.97 49.18 10.74
C GLU A 28 7.85 48.85 12.21
N LYS A 29 8.83 49.38 12.94
CA LYS A 29 8.88 49.48 14.40
C LYS A 29 8.16 50.74 14.83
N SER A 30 7.41 50.70 15.92
CA SER A 30 7.41 51.84 16.85
C SER A 30 7.01 51.41 18.26
N ASN A 31 7.86 51.85 19.15
CA ASN A 31 7.78 51.83 20.61
C ASN A 31 6.69 52.77 21.15
N THR A 32 6.25 52.51 22.35
CA THR A 32 6.39 53.28 23.60
C THR A 32 5.18 53.00 24.50
N ASP A 33 5.45 52.46 25.61
CA ASP A 33 5.61 52.98 26.96
C ASP A 33 4.33 53.32 27.77
N SER A 34 4.33 52.73 28.92
CA SER A 34 4.01 53.25 30.26
C SER A 34 2.62 53.09 30.87
N SER A 35 2.72 52.35 31.94
CA SER A 35 2.32 52.60 33.36
C SER A 35 0.91 52.26 33.82
N ASN A 36 0.97 51.37 34.78
CA ASN A 36 0.39 51.42 36.12
C ASN A 36 -1.14 51.51 36.35
N SER A 37 -1.73 50.55 36.93
CA SER A 37 -2.02 50.50 38.39
C SER A 37 -3.02 49.37 38.68
N SER A 38 -2.62 48.57 39.64
CA SER A 38 -3.36 47.86 40.69
C SER A 38 -4.90 47.97 40.72
N MET A 39 -5.57 46.83 40.81
CA MET A 39 -6.29 46.35 42.03
C MET A 39 -7.00 45.04 41.78
N SER A 40 -6.72 44.16 42.70
CA SER A 40 -7.38 42.92 43.11
C SER A 40 -8.87 42.76 42.80
N SER A 41 -9.24 41.65 42.26
CA SER A 41 -10.28 40.77 42.84
C SER A 41 -10.16 39.37 42.27
N SER A 42 -9.95 38.44 43.18
CA SER A 42 -10.03 37.01 43.00
C SER A 42 -11.44 36.61 42.59
N GLU A 43 -11.58 36.08 41.39
CA GLU A 43 -12.62 35.13 41.03
C GLU A 43 -11.93 33.92 40.46
N GLU A 44 -11.85 32.89 41.28
CA GLU A 44 -11.55 31.53 40.85
C GLU A 44 -12.69 31.08 39.91
N ALA A 45 -12.48 31.23 38.63
CA ALA A 45 -13.25 30.53 37.64
C ALA A 45 -12.72 29.09 37.58
N GLU A 46 -13.36 28.22 38.37
CA GLU A 46 -13.33 26.77 38.15
C GLU A 46 -13.78 26.53 36.71
N THR A 47 -12.83 26.43 35.77
CA THR A 47 -13.02 25.82 34.48
C THR A 47 -13.13 24.32 34.71
N SER A 48 -14.31 23.88 35.13
CA SER A 48 -14.75 22.51 35.02
C SER A 48 -14.74 22.16 33.53
N SER A 49 -13.64 21.58 33.08
CA SER A 49 -13.59 20.83 31.80
C SER A 49 -14.57 19.67 31.97
N LYS A 50 -15.82 19.86 31.56
CA LYS A 50 -16.72 18.74 31.29
C LYS A 50 -16.05 17.91 30.20
N GLU A 51 -15.39 16.84 30.60
CA GLU A 51 -15.18 15.69 29.75
C GLU A 51 -16.58 15.22 29.33
N GLU A 52 -17.04 15.64 28.16
CA GLU A 52 -18.22 15.04 27.54
C GLU A 52 -17.86 13.58 27.27
N SER A 53 -18.26 12.70 28.18
CA SER A 53 -18.17 11.26 27.97
C SER A 53 -18.95 10.94 26.71
N ILE A 54 -18.24 10.60 25.64
CA ILE A 54 -18.85 10.18 24.38
C ILE A 54 -19.64 8.92 24.68
N SER A 55 -20.97 9.01 24.67
CA SER A 55 -21.83 7.85 24.85
C SER A 55 -21.73 6.95 23.63
N ILE A 56 -21.38 5.69 23.84
CA ILE A 56 -21.30 4.70 22.76
C ILE A 56 -22.73 4.32 22.35
N PRO A 57 -23.08 4.43 21.05
CA PRO A 57 -24.41 4.08 20.56
C PRO A 57 -24.73 2.59 20.73
N GLN A 58 -26.00 2.24 20.71
CA GLN A 58 -26.46 0.85 20.75
C GLN A 58 -25.89 0.06 19.56
N GLY A 59 -25.44 -1.17 19.81
CA GLY A 59 -24.78 -2.04 18.82
C GLY A 59 -23.27 -1.81 18.67
N TYR A 60 -22.72 -0.93 19.51
CA TYR A 60 -21.29 -0.70 19.59
C TYR A 60 -20.80 -0.94 21.02
N ILE A 61 -19.58 -1.41 21.14
CA ILE A 61 -18.88 -1.64 22.42
C ILE A 61 -17.62 -0.81 22.49
N GLN A 62 -17.14 -0.57 23.69
CA GLN A 62 -15.87 0.10 23.90
C GLN A 62 -14.73 -0.82 23.48
N VAL A 63 -13.74 -0.27 22.78
CA VAL A 63 -12.52 -0.98 22.42
C VAL A 63 -11.80 -1.40 23.69
N GLN A 64 -11.44 -2.68 23.78
CA GLN A 64 -10.58 -3.18 24.83
C GLN A 64 -9.14 -3.15 24.35
N PRO A 65 -8.22 -2.56 25.13
CA PRO A 65 -6.81 -2.56 24.79
C PRO A 65 -6.30 -3.98 24.51
N THR A 66 -5.43 -4.11 23.53
CA THR A 66 -4.77 -5.38 23.27
C THR A 66 -4.08 -5.87 24.54
N PRO A 67 -4.42 -7.07 25.04
CA PRO A 67 -3.78 -7.59 26.23
C PRO A 67 -2.26 -7.64 26.07
N THR A 68 -1.55 -7.21 27.09
CA THR A 68 -0.09 -7.29 27.17
C THR A 68 0.32 -8.22 28.32
N GLY A 69 1.46 -8.88 28.19
CA GLY A 69 1.96 -9.74 29.26
C GLY A 69 2.53 -11.06 28.75
N ARG A 70 2.77 -11.99 29.67
CA ARG A 70 3.46 -13.26 29.39
C ARG A 70 2.84 -14.07 28.24
N TRP A 71 1.52 -14.01 28.07
CA TRP A 71 0.76 -14.78 27.09
C TRP A 71 0.36 -13.96 25.85
N HIS A 72 0.74 -12.68 25.82
CA HIS A 72 0.43 -11.76 24.73
C HIS A 72 1.66 -10.90 24.41
N THR A 73 2.74 -11.58 24.07
CA THR A 73 3.99 -10.91 23.70
C THR A 73 3.89 -10.35 22.28
N GLU A 74 4.71 -9.36 22.00
CA GLU A 74 4.84 -8.81 20.65
C GLU A 74 5.16 -9.89 19.61
N GLU A 75 5.99 -10.86 19.94
CA GLU A 75 6.32 -11.98 19.06
C GLU A 75 5.07 -12.83 18.74
N MET A 76 4.20 -13.07 19.72
CA MET A 76 2.94 -13.79 19.51
C MET A 76 2.00 -13.00 18.61
N GLN A 77 1.90 -11.68 18.80
CA GLN A 77 1.09 -10.80 17.97
C GLN A 77 1.62 -10.77 16.53
N ARG A 78 2.93 -10.64 16.33
CA ARG A 78 3.56 -10.73 15.01
C ARG A 78 3.31 -12.08 14.35
N ARG A 79 3.44 -13.17 15.09
CA ARG A 79 3.14 -14.51 14.57
C ARG A 79 1.68 -14.65 14.15
N GLU A 80 0.76 -14.10 14.93
CA GLU A 80 -0.66 -14.07 14.58
C GLU A 80 -0.91 -13.23 13.32
N ALA A 81 -0.28 -12.05 13.20
CA ALA A 81 -0.34 -11.25 11.98
C ALA A 81 0.09 -12.07 10.76
N TYR A 82 1.25 -12.73 10.80
CA TYR A 82 1.73 -13.56 9.69
C TYR A 82 0.81 -14.76 9.41
N ARG A 83 0.18 -15.35 10.44
CA ARG A 83 -0.80 -16.41 10.25
C ARG A 83 -2.02 -15.91 9.47
N VAL A 84 -2.56 -14.77 9.85
CA VAL A 84 -3.71 -14.16 9.16
C VAL A 84 -3.32 -13.74 7.74
N TYR A 85 -2.15 -13.17 7.55
CA TYR A 85 -1.62 -12.79 6.24
C TYR A 85 -1.48 -13.99 5.31
N GLY A 86 -0.95 -15.12 5.81
CA GLY A 86 -0.88 -16.36 5.05
C GLY A 86 -2.25 -16.87 4.62
N MET A 87 -3.25 -16.80 5.51
CA MET A 87 -4.63 -17.15 5.17
C MET A 87 -5.23 -16.25 4.09
N LEU A 88 -5.01 -14.93 4.17
CA LEU A 88 -5.51 -13.98 3.17
C LEU A 88 -4.90 -14.25 1.79
N LEU A 89 -3.59 -14.45 1.73
CA LEU A 89 -2.89 -14.81 0.51
C LEU A 89 -3.38 -16.15 -0.06
N SER A 90 -3.53 -17.17 0.78
CA SER A 90 -4.04 -18.47 0.36
C SER A 90 -5.46 -18.39 -0.20
N LYS A 91 -6.35 -17.66 0.46
CA LYS A 91 -7.71 -17.44 -0.02
C LYS A 91 -7.72 -16.73 -1.38
N LYS A 92 -6.84 -15.76 -1.57
CA LYS A 92 -6.71 -15.06 -2.84
C LYS A 92 -6.25 -15.99 -3.95
N LEU A 93 -5.20 -16.77 -3.72
CA LEU A 93 -4.72 -17.78 -4.66
C LEU A 93 -5.81 -18.81 -5.00
N LYS A 94 -6.63 -19.22 -4.01
CA LYS A 94 -7.76 -20.11 -4.24
C LYS A 94 -8.78 -19.51 -5.20
N ARG A 95 -9.22 -18.26 -4.96
CA ARG A 95 -10.19 -17.60 -5.83
C ARG A 95 -9.68 -17.49 -7.26
N GLN A 96 -8.39 -17.24 -7.43
CA GLN A 96 -7.75 -17.18 -8.72
C GLN A 96 -7.83 -18.52 -9.47
N LEU A 97 -7.59 -19.63 -8.78
CA LEU A 97 -7.70 -20.98 -9.34
C LEU A 97 -9.14 -21.35 -9.69
N ASP A 98 -10.08 -21.03 -8.80
CA ASP A 98 -11.49 -21.47 -8.94
C ASP A 98 -12.20 -20.69 -10.07
N ASN A 99 -11.85 -19.44 -10.30
CA ASN A 99 -12.57 -18.57 -11.24
C ASN A 99 -11.93 -18.50 -12.64
N GLY A 100 -10.75 -19.05 -12.83
CA GLY A 100 -10.01 -18.98 -14.11
C GLY A 100 -9.64 -17.55 -14.52
N ASP A 101 -10.04 -16.56 -13.71
CA ASP A 101 -9.82 -15.16 -13.93
C ASP A 101 -8.58 -14.69 -13.19
N ASN A 102 -8.06 -13.56 -13.63
CA ASN A 102 -6.95 -12.88 -12.98
C ASN A 102 -7.47 -11.85 -11.97
N PRO A 103 -7.94 -12.28 -10.80
CA PRO A 103 -8.77 -11.50 -9.89
C PRO A 103 -8.01 -10.41 -9.14
N TRP A 104 -6.70 -10.31 -9.31
CA TRP A 104 -5.89 -9.28 -8.65
C TRP A 104 -6.06 -7.89 -9.25
N VAL A 105 -6.56 -7.82 -10.46
CA VAL A 105 -7.04 -6.57 -11.05
C VAL A 105 -8.49 -6.36 -10.63
N SER A 106 -8.78 -6.48 -9.33
CA SER A 106 -10.08 -6.02 -8.89
C SER A 106 -10.14 -4.51 -9.11
N LYS A 107 -11.29 -4.01 -9.51
CA LYS A 107 -11.61 -2.58 -9.64
C LYS A 107 -11.40 -1.79 -8.33
N LEU A 108 -10.97 -2.46 -7.28
CA LEU A 108 -10.96 -2.07 -5.88
C LEU A 108 -9.59 -1.75 -5.33
N MET A 109 -8.56 -1.65 -6.12
CA MET A 109 -7.29 -1.25 -5.50
C MET A 109 -7.24 0.26 -5.24
N MET A 110 -8.19 0.69 -4.45
CA MET A 110 -7.97 1.87 -3.65
C MET A 110 -6.99 1.50 -2.55
N LEU A 111 -5.87 2.20 -2.54
CA LEU A 111 -4.85 1.97 -1.55
C LEU A 111 -5.41 2.18 -0.15
N PRO A 112 -5.22 1.22 0.77
CA PRO A 112 -5.59 1.38 2.17
C PRO A 112 -4.95 2.63 2.76
N ARG A 113 -5.71 3.37 3.56
CA ARG A 113 -5.32 4.65 4.16
C ARG A 113 -5.71 4.70 5.62
N ASP A 114 -5.00 5.51 6.38
CA ASP A 114 -5.43 5.90 7.72
C ASP A 114 -6.55 6.96 7.68
N THR A 115 -7.02 7.38 8.85
CA THR A 115 -8.07 8.39 9.01
C THR A 115 -7.66 9.79 8.57
N GLU A 116 -6.37 10.05 8.42
CA GLU A 116 -5.81 11.30 7.90
C GLU A 116 -5.66 11.27 6.37
N GLY A 117 -5.86 10.10 5.75
CA GLY A 117 -5.74 9.87 4.32
C GLY A 117 -4.33 9.48 3.86
N LYS A 118 -3.40 9.23 4.79
CA LYS A 118 -2.07 8.73 4.49
C LYS A 118 -2.15 7.26 4.05
N VAL A 119 -1.48 6.95 2.96
CA VAL A 119 -1.46 5.60 2.36
C VAL A 119 -0.60 4.66 3.20
N TYR A 120 -1.11 3.47 3.48
CA TYR A 120 -0.28 2.36 3.94
C TYR A 120 0.63 1.89 2.80
N THR A 121 1.83 1.46 3.15
CA THR A 121 2.85 1.01 2.19
C THR A 121 3.32 -0.40 2.49
N GLY A 122 4.09 -0.98 1.57
CA GLY A 122 4.72 -2.29 1.75
C GLY A 122 3.73 -3.42 1.98
N THR A 123 4.12 -4.35 2.82
CA THR A 123 3.32 -5.52 3.22
C THR A 123 1.97 -5.13 3.79
N ASN A 124 1.90 -4.07 4.62
CA ASN A 124 0.65 -3.63 5.22
C ASN A 124 -0.38 -3.20 4.19
N ALA A 125 0.04 -2.49 3.13
CA ALA A 125 -0.88 -2.06 2.06
C ALA A 125 -1.55 -3.26 1.38
N ILE A 126 -0.77 -4.27 1.04
CA ILE A 126 -1.28 -5.48 0.39
C ILE A 126 -2.23 -6.23 1.32
N MET A 127 -1.83 -6.43 2.57
CA MET A 127 -2.63 -7.22 3.52
C MET A 127 -3.95 -6.54 3.86
N LEU A 128 -3.95 -5.22 4.02
CA LEU A 128 -5.18 -4.46 4.23
C LEU A 128 -6.09 -4.48 3.00
N ALA A 129 -5.53 -4.40 1.79
CA ALA A 129 -6.30 -4.52 0.55
C ALA A 129 -6.96 -5.90 0.43
N LEU A 130 -6.21 -6.97 0.71
CA LEU A 130 -6.74 -8.34 0.74
C LEU A 130 -7.83 -8.52 1.80
N TRP A 131 -7.64 -7.90 2.96
CA TRP A 131 -8.63 -7.95 4.03
C TRP A 131 -9.91 -7.20 3.67
N MET A 132 -9.78 -6.03 3.02
CA MET A 132 -10.94 -5.32 2.47
C MET A 132 -11.74 -6.20 1.52
N GLU A 133 -11.07 -6.87 0.61
CA GLU A 133 -11.71 -7.77 -0.35
C GLU A 133 -12.38 -8.96 0.34
N GLU A 134 -11.72 -9.55 1.34
CA GLU A 134 -12.23 -10.69 2.11
C GLU A 134 -13.48 -10.33 2.92
N LYS A 135 -13.50 -9.12 3.50
CA LYS A 135 -14.59 -8.64 4.36
C LYS A 135 -15.65 -7.84 3.60
N GLY A 136 -15.41 -7.51 2.34
CA GLY A 136 -16.32 -6.70 1.55
C GLY A 136 -16.41 -5.24 2.01
N PHE A 137 -15.34 -4.68 2.59
CA PHE A 137 -15.32 -3.28 2.99
C PHE A 137 -15.30 -2.37 1.77
N GLU A 138 -16.22 -1.43 1.70
CA GLU A 138 -16.33 -0.48 0.59
C GLU A 138 -15.33 0.67 0.70
N LEU A 139 -14.92 1.02 1.92
CA LEU A 139 -14.06 2.17 2.19
C LEU A 139 -12.64 1.73 2.57
N PRO A 140 -11.59 2.31 1.96
CA PRO A 140 -10.21 1.91 2.19
C PRO A 140 -9.58 2.59 3.42
N PHE A 141 -10.38 3.00 4.39
CA PHE A 141 -9.90 3.73 5.54
C PHE A 141 -9.87 2.86 6.78
N PHE A 142 -8.76 2.95 7.50
CA PHE A 142 -8.51 2.17 8.71
C PHE A 142 -8.13 3.11 9.86
N ILE A 143 -8.61 2.77 11.04
CA ILE A 143 -8.31 3.45 12.29
C ILE A 143 -7.58 2.50 13.23
N THR A 144 -6.56 2.99 13.92
CA THR A 144 -5.79 2.18 14.86
C THR A 144 -6.52 2.01 16.19
N GLU A 145 -6.20 0.92 16.89
CA GLU A 145 -6.69 0.70 18.27
C GLU A 145 -6.33 1.86 19.18
N SER A 146 -5.09 2.34 19.10
CA SER A 146 -4.63 3.48 19.89
C SER A 146 -5.49 4.72 19.65
N GLU A 147 -5.79 5.02 18.38
CA GLU A 147 -6.62 6.16 18.02
C GLU A 147 -8.08 5.99 18.49
N LEU A 148 -8.62 4.77 18.40
CA LEU A 148 -9.97 4.48 18.94
C LEU A 148 -10.06 4.72 20.43
N LEU A 149 -9.03 4.27 21.18
CA LEU A 149 -8.96 4.44 22.63
C LEU A 149 -8.79 5.92 23.02
N ASP A 150 -7.88 6.63 22.37
CA ASP A 150 -7.60 8.04 22.64
C ASP A 150 -8.81 8.95 22.39
N LYS A 151 -9.59 8.62 21.36
CA LYS A 151 -10.78 9.40 20.98
C LYS A 151 -12.08 8.88 21.59
N GLY A 152 -12.03 7.79 22.37
CA GLY A 152 -13.18 7.18 22.99
C GLY A 152 -14.22 6.63 21.99
N TYR A 153 -13.77 6.19 20.80
CA TYR A 153 -14.67 5.61 19.81
C TYR A 153 -14.97 4.15 20.14
N GLY A 154 -16.20 3.73 19.85
CA GLY A 154 -16.64 2.34 19.94
C GLY A 154 -16.41 1.59 18.63
N ILE A 155 -16.47 0.27 18.75
CA ILE A 155 -16.48 -0.66 17.61
C ILE A 155 -17.78 -1.45 17.60
N SER A 156 -18.26 -1.89 16.44
CA SER A 156 -19.39 -2.81 16.33
C SER A 156 -19.10 -4.08 17.14
N GLU A 157 -20.15 -4.70 17.72
CA GLU A 157 -20.01 -5.96 18.45
C GLU A 157 -19.39 -7.10 17.61
N GLU A 158 -19.58 -7.05 16.29
CA GLU A 158 -19.05 -8.02 15.33
C GLU A 158 -17.75 -7.54 14.65
N ALA A 159 -17.18 -6.41 15.12
CA ALA A 159 -15.99 -5.86 14.48
C ALA A 159 -14.80 -6.82 14.61
N GLU A 160 -14.13 -7.02 13.48
CA GLU A 160 -12.89 -7.77 13.41
C GLU A 160 -11.73 -6.82 13.16
N SER A 161 -10.58 -7.10 13.76
CA SER A 161 -9.35 -6.34 13.59
C SER A 161 -8.31 -7.12 12.80
N LEU A 162 -7.39 -6.39 12.18
CA LEU A 162 -6.16 -6.94 11.61
C LEU A 162 -4.96 -6.33 12.32
N TYR A 163 -3.92 -7.11 12.58
CA TYR A 163 -2.63 -6.57 13.02
C TYR A 163 -1.86 -6.04 11.82
N ILE A 164 -1.40 -4.80 11.88
CA ILE A 164 -0.39 -4.25 10.98
C ILE A 164 0.99 -4.38 11.62
N LEU A 165 2.00 -4.53 10.78
CA LEU A 165 3.40 -4.61 11.20
C LEU A 165 3.97 -3.20 11.33
N LYS A 166 4.69 -2.94 12.41
CA LYS A 166 5.47 -1.72 12.65
C LYS A 166 6.93 -2.08 12.85
N GLU A 167 7.82 -1.09 12.77
CA GLU A 167 9.25 -1.29 13.09
C GLU A 167 9.40 -1.91 14.49
N ALA A 168 8.72 -1.35 15.46
CA ALA A 168 8.61 -1.90 16.80
C ALA A 168 7.18 -2.41 17.02
N GLY A 169 7.01 -3.76 16.93
CA GLY A 169 5.77 -4.41 17.29
C GLY A 169 4.71 -4.50 16.20
N THR A 170 3.50 -4.55 16.66
CA THR A 170 2.28 -4.61 15.85
C THR A 170 1.25 -3.66 16.42
N GLU A 171 0.27 -3.30 15.62
CA GLU A 171 -0.88 -2.54 16.07
C GLU A 171 -2.16 -3.09 15.43
N ARG A 172 -3.24 -3.17 16.19
CA ARG A 172 -4.53 -3.54 15.63
C ARG A 172 -5.15 -2.36 14.90
N VAL A 173 -5.72 -2.65 13.73
CA VAL A 173 -6.50 -1.69 12.98
C VAL A 173 -7.89 -2.24 12.67
N TYR A 174 -8.84 -1.35 12.55
CA TYR A 174 -10.22 -1.62 12.20
C TYR A 174 -10.60 -0.82 10.96
N ASN A 175 -11.43 -1.38 10.09
CA ASN A 175 -12.01 -0.55 9.05
C ASN A 175 -12.96 0.47 9.69
N ILE A 176 -12.93 1.72 9.25
CA ILE A 176 -13.74 2.79 9.87
C ILE A 176 -15.25 2.50 9.81
N SER A 177 -15.72 1.69 8.86
CA SER A 177 -17.12 1.29 8.76
C SER A 177 -17.60 0.43 9.94
N GLN A 178 -16.65 -0.22 10.65
CA GLN A 178 -16.92 -1.05 11.82
C GLN A 178 -16.90 -0.26 13.13
N THR A 179 -16.73 1.06 13.09
CA THR A 179 -16.51 1.91 14.27
C THR A 179 -17.55 3.01 14.39
N THR A 180 -17.59 3.70 15.54
CA THR A 180 -18.42 4.90 15.70
C THR A 180 -17.86 6.15 15.02
N PHE A 181 -16.69 6.06 14.33
CA PHE A 181 -16.11 7.18 13.60
C PHE A 181 -17.11 7.85 12.62
N PRO A 182 -17.86 7.12 11.79
CA PRO A 182 -18.85 7.71 10.89
C PRO A 182 -19.95 8.52 11.61
N ILE A 183 -20.27 8.13 12.84
CA ILE A 183 -21.28 8.79 13.67
C ILE A 183 -20.68 10.01 14.36
N ASN A 184 -19.56 9.82 15.03
CA ASN A 184 -18.91 10.84 15.85
C ASN A 184 -18.21 11.92 15.01
N GLN A 185 -17.70 11.56 13.84
CA GLN A 185 -16.95 12.43 12.91
C GLN A 185 -17.59 12.50 11.53
N ARG A 186 -18.89 12.71 11.48
CA ARG A 186 -19.69 12.68 10.23
C ARG A 186 -19.10 13.54 9.11
N ARG A 187 -18.63 14.77 9.43
CA ARG A 187 -18.05 15.67 8.43
C ARG A 187 -16.73 15.13 7.87
N ALA A 188 -15.85 14.61 8.73
CA ALA A 188 -14.61 14.00 8.31
C ALA A 188 -14.87 12.75 7.47
N TYR A 189 -15.79 11.90 7.88
CA TYR A 189 -16.18 10.70 7.15
C TYR A 189 -16.72 11.00 5.74
N GLU A 190 -17.63 12.00 5.61
CA GLU A 190 -18.12 12.40 4.29
C GLU A 190 -17.01 13.03 3.44
N SER A 191 -16.07 13.77 4.04
CA SER A 191 -14.90 14.30 3.34
C SER A 191 -13.99 13.17 2.82
N LEU A 192 -13.76 12.13 3.60
CA LEU A 192 -12.99 10.96 3.17
C LEU A 192 -13.65 10.27 1.96
N LYS A 193 -14.98 10.10 1.98
CA LYS A 193 -15.73 9.53 0.84
C LYS A 193 -15.60 10.38 -0.43
N LEU A 194 -15.71 11.70 -0.31
CA LEU A 194 -15.58 12.61 -1.45
C LEU A 194 -14.16 12.58 -2.02
N ASN A 195 -13.15 12.56 -1.16
CA ASN A 195 -11.74 12.45 -1.56
C ASN A 195 -11.47 11.13 -2.29
N MET A 196 -12.10 10.05 -1.85
CA MET A 196 -12.01 8.75 -2.49
C MET A 196 -12.47 8.80 -3.96
N VAL A 197 -13.63 9.40 -4.24
CA VAL A 197 -14.14 9.57 -5.61
C VAL A 197 -13.18 10.39 -6.47
N ALA A 198 -12.53 11.41 -5.89
CA ALA A 198 -11.53 12.21 -6.59
C ALA A 198 -10.24 11.42 -6.88
N LEU A 199 -9.84 10.54 -5.96
CA LEU A 199 -8.66 9.67 -6.11
C LEU A 199 -8.89 8.55 -7.14
N GLU A 200 -10.09 7.98 -7.20
CA GLU A 200 -10.45 7.02 -8.26
C GLU A 200 -10.31 7.61 -9.67
N ARG A 201 -10.61 8.89 -9.83
CA ARG A 201 -10.46 9.59 -11.11
C ARG A 201 -9.00 9.86 -11.49
N LYS A 202 -8.10 9.86 -10.51
CA LYS A 202 -6.66 10.08 -10.70
C LYS A 202 -5.87 8.77 -10.73
N LYS A 203 -6.43 7.65 -11.16
CA LYS A 203 -5.71 6.38 -11.27
C LYS A 203 -4.40 6.58 -12.03
N THR A 204 -3.36 6.86 -11.28
CA THR A 204 -1.99 6.69 -11.72
C THR A 204 -1.69 5.21 -11.56
N SER A 205 -1.32 4.54 -12.64
CA SER A 205 -0.87 3.16 -12.56
C SER A 205 0.32 3.11 -11.58
N GLY A 206 0.36 2.15 -10.68
CA GLY A 206 1.50 1.97 -9.76
C GLY A 206 2.83 1.74 -10.48
N TYR A 207 2.79 1.58 -11.79
CA TYR A 207 3.93 1.38 -12.67
C TYR A 207 4.47 2.67 -13.30
N GLN A 208 3.84 3.83 -13.07
CA GLN A 208 4.36 5.10 -13.61
C GLN A 208 5.76 5.41 -13.10
N PHE A 209 6.11 4.93 -11.90
CA PHE A 209 7.46 5.10 -11.40
C PHE A 209 8.49 4.28 -12.22
N LEU A 210 8.10 3.12 -12.78
CA LEU A 210 8.96 2.32 -13.65
C LEU A 210 9.21 3.01 -15.00
N ASP A 211 8.23 3.78 -15.51
CA ASP A 211 8.42 4.60 -16.71
C ASP A 211 9.30 5.84 -16.44
N ALA A 212 9.21 6.40 -15.24
CA ALA A 212 9.90 7.63 -14.90
C ALA A 212 11.37 7.41 -14.48
N ASN A 213 11.78 6.17 -14.23
CA ASN A 213 13.10 5.86 -13.70
C ASN A 213 14.06 5.35 -14.77
N ASP A 214 15.28 5.87 -14.67
CA ASP A 214 16.39 5.42 -15.49
C ASP A 214 16.98 4.13 -14.89
N PHE A 215 16.62 3.00 -15.50
CA PHE A 215 17.18 1.69 -15.18
C PHE A 215 18.51 1.42 -15.91
N SER A 216 19.27 2.47 -16.20
CA SER A 216 20.56 2.38 -16.94
C SER A 216 21.58 1.44 -16.31
N LYS A 217 21.37 1.04 -15.04
CA LYS A 217 22.23 0.07 -14.33
C LYS A 217 21.89 -1.39 -14.64
N ILE A 218 20.73 -1.67 -15.24
CA ILE A 218 20.29 -3.01 -15.61
C ILE A 218 19.99 -3.01 -17.10
N GLU A 219 20.72 -3.84 -17.85
CA GLU A 219 20.47 -3.97 -19.29
C GLU A 219 19.15 -4.70 -19.53
N LEU A 220 18.30 -4.11 -20.40
CA LEU A 220 17.05 -4.72 -20.85
C LEU A 220 17.20 -5.26 -22.27
N LYS A 221 16.85 -6.53 -22.49
CA LYS A 221 16.71 -7.14 -23.80
C LYS A 221 15.26 -7.52 -24.08
N HIS A 222 14.74 -7.07 -25.21
CA HIS A 222 13.36 -7.32 -25.63
C HIS A 222 13.24 -8.59 -26.48
N ASP A 223 13.78 -9.69 -26.00
CA ASP A 223 13.80 -11.00 -26.65
C ASP A 223 12.96 -12.07 -25.91
N GLY A 224 12.34 -11.70 -24.79
CA GLY A 224 11.49 -12.57 -24.00
C GLY A 224 10.09 -12.81 -24.59
N THR A 225 9.29 -13.58 -23.84
CA THR A 225 7.88 -13.85 -24.12
C THR A 225 7.01 -13.18 -23.04
N PRO A 226 5.83 -12.61 -23.39
CA PRO A 226 4.93 -12.07 -22.39
C PRO A 226 4.57 -13.09 -21.30
N GLY A 227 4.64 -12.67 -20.03
CA GLY A 227 4.41 -13.53 -18.87
C GLY A 227 5.64 -14.33 -18.40
N LEU A 228 6.76 -14.27 -19.15
CA LEU A 228 8.00 -15.01 -18.85
C LEU A 228 9.20 -14.06 -18.86
N SER A 229 9.19 -13.05 -18.00
CA SER A 229 10.38 -12.24 -17.76
C SER A 229 11.39 -13.02 -16.92
N LEU A 230 12.67 -12.79 -17.18
CA LEU A 230 13.79 -13.47 -16.51
C LEU A 230 14.93 -12.49 -16.28
N TYR A 231 15.53 -12.52 -15.11
CA TYR A 231 16.82 -11.90 -14.87
C TYR A 231 17.94 -12.94 -14.98
N ASP A 232 18.82 -12.76 -15.97
CA ASP A 232 20.03 -13.58 -16.11
C ASP A 232 21.12 -13.06 -15.15
N HIS A 233 21.39 -13.81 -14.10
CA HIS A 233 22.38 -13.47 -13.08
C HIS A 233 23.81 -13.47 -13.61
N THR A 234 24.10 -14.23 -14.67
CA THR A 234 25.43 -14.32 -15.26
C THR A 234 25.75 -13.09 -16.10
N SER A 235 24.85 -12.70 -16.97
CA SER A 235 25.02 -11.54 -17.85
C SER A 235 24.53 -10.23 -17.21
N LYS A 236 23.79 -10.30 -16.10
CA LYS A 236 23.09 -9.17 -15.41
C LYS A 236 22.14 -8.44 -16.34
N VAL A 237 21.40 -9.18 -17.13
CA VAL A 237 20.46 -8.70 -18.13
C VAL A 237 19.05 -9.15 -17.77
N ILE A 238 18.07 -8.27 -17.94
CA ILE A 238 16.66 -8.63 -17.88
C ILE A 238 16.19 -8.97 -19.32
N HIS A 239 15.71 -10.18 -19.49
CA HIS A 239 15.04 -10.64 -20.71
C HIS A 239 13.53 -10.50 -20.54
N ILE A 240 12.89 -9.67 -21.34
CA ILE A 240 11.46 -9.37 -21.31
C ILE A 240 10.92 -9.21 -22.73
N ALA A 241 9.65 -9.50 -22.94
CA ALA A 241 9.01 -9.20 -24.21
C ALA A 241 8.93 -7.68 -24.46
N SER A 242 8.96 -7.25 -25.71
CA SER A 242 8.71 -5.84 -26.03
C SER A 242 7.28 -5.43 -25.65
N LYS A 243 7.11 -4.18 -25.21
CA LYS A 243 5.85 -3.67 -24.64
C LYS A 243 4.64 -3.80 -25.59
N ASP A 244 4.88 -3.73 -26.89
CA ASP A 244 3.88 -3.89 -27.95
C ASP A 244 3.32 -5.32 -28.07
N LYS A 245 3.99 -6.32 -27.49
CA LYS A 245 3.51 -7.71 -27.46
C LYS A 245 2.51 -8.01 -26.33
N TYR A 246 2.32 -7.06 -25.41
CA TYR A 246 1.37 -7.23 -24.32
C TYR A 246 0.02 -6.62 -24.70
N GLU A 247 -1.07 -7.32 -24.38
CA GLU A 247 -2.43 -6.82 -24.57
C GLU A 247 -2.73 -5.61 -23.67
N ASN A 248 -2.08 -5.58 -22.50
CA ASN A 248 -2.22 -4.52 -21.51
C ASN A 248 -0.84 -4.02 -21.08
N GLY A 249 -0.63 -2.72 -21.10
CA GLY A 249 0.63 -2.11 -20.65
C GLY A 249 0.99 -2.42 -19.19
N ASP A 250 0.00 -2.63 -18.34
CA ASP A 250 0.23 -3.01 -16.93
C ASP A 250 0.89 -4.39 -16.81
N ASP A 251 0.63 -5.30 -17.74
CA ASP A 251 1.25 -6.62 -17.74
C ASP A 251 2.74 -6.57 -18.05
N TYR A 252 3.16 -5.68 -18.97
CA TYR A 252 4.58 -5.42 -19.21
C TYR A 252 5.30 -4.94 -17.95
N TYR A 253 4.72 -3.97 -17.25
CA TYR A 253 5.36 -3.44 -16.04
C TYR A 253 5.38 -4.42 -14.89
N ARG A 254 4.37 -5.29 -14.80
CA ARG A 254 4.38 -6.38 -13.83
C ARG A 254 5.54 -7.34 -14.08
N ASP A 255 5.70 -7.78 -15.31
CA ASP A 255 6.79 -8.69 -15.69
C ASP A 255 8.15 -8.03 -15.45
N LEU A 256 8.28 -6.75 -15.82
CA LEU A 256 9.48 -5.97 -15.51
C LEU A 256 9.74 -5.90 -14.01
N ALA A 257 8.73 -5.63 -13.20
CA ALA A 257 8.88 -5.56 -11.75
C ALA A 257 9.27 -6.91 -11.14
N VAL A 258 8.74 -8.03 -11.66
CA VAL A 258 9.15 -9.39 -11.21
C VAL A 258 10.64 -9.59 -11.48
N ALA A 259 11.11 -9.38 -12.70
CA ALA A 259 12.52 -9.54 -13.04
C ALA A 259 13.45 -8.57 -12.29
N MET A 260 12.97 -7.35 -11.99
CA MET A 260 13.72 -6.41 -11.16
C MET A 260 13.84 -6.90 -9.70
N ILE A 261 12.80 -7.48 -9.12
CA ILE A 261 12.91 -8.10 -7.80
C ILE A 261 13.92 -9.25 -7.83
N GLU A 262 13.90 -10.08 -8.85
CA GLU A 262 14.89 -11.14 -9.05
C GLU A 262 16.31 -10.58 -9.10
N SER A 263 16.55 -9.47 -9.77
CA SER A 263 17.85 -8.83 -9.87
C SER A 263 18.42 -8.31 -8.53
N THR A 264 17.59 -8.09 -7.52
CA THR A 264 18.05 -7.70 -6.17
C THR A 264 18.54 -8.89 -5.35
N ARG A 265 18.30 -10.10 -5.84
CA ARG A 265 18.61 -11.33 -5.13
C ARG A 265 19.82 -11.98 -5.78
N ASP A 266 20.82 -12.29 -4.97
CA ASP A 266 22.03 -13.01 -5.44
C ASP A 266 21.74 -14.53 -5.50
N ILE A 267 20.82 -14.90 -6.42
CA ILE A 267 20.29 -16.26 -6.54
C ILE A 267 20.26 -16.64 -8.01
N ASP A 268 20.93 -17.72 -8.33
CA ASP A 268 20.84 -18.36 -9.64
C ASP A 268 19.63 -19.31 -9.65
N PHE A 269 18.56 -18.89 -10.28
CA PHE A 269 17.30 -19.64 -10.33
C PHE A 269 17.45 -21.01 -11.01
N ASP A 270 18.37 -21.16 -11.94
CA ASP A 270 18.61 -22.42 -12.69
C ASP A 270 19.21 -23.51 -11.80
N THR A 271 19.86 -23.13 -10.71
CA THR A 271 20.51 -24.07 -9.78
C THR A 271 19.65 -24.41 -8.57
N LEU A 272 18.50 -23.77 -8.40
CA LEU A 272 17.64 -23.97 -7.23
C LEU A 272 16.97 -25.35 -7.25
N CYS A 273 16.88 -25.98 -6.07
CA CYS A 273 15.94 -27.06 -5.91
C CYS A 273 14.51 -26.54 -6.02
N PHE A 274 13.57 -27.41 -6.37
CA PHE A 274 12.17 -27.04 -6.61
C PHE A 274 11.53 -26.22 -5.49
N ASP A 275 11.78 -26.57 -4.24
CA ASP A 275 11.23 -25.87 -3.08
C ASP A 275 11.77 -24.45 -2.93
N SER A 276 13.05 -24.25 -3.20
CA SER A 276 13.67 -22.93 -3.18
C SER A 276 13.20 -22.10 -4.36
N TYR A 277 13.07 -22.69 -5.52
CA TYR A 277 12.50 -22.02 -6.71
C TYR A 277 11.09 -21.49 -6.42
N LEU A 278 10.20 -22.32 -5.86
CA LEU A 278 8.85 -21.90 -5.50
C LEU A 278 8.83 -20.76 -4.47
N PHE A 279 9.76 -20.79 -3.52
CA PHE A 279 9.88 -19.73 -2.53
C PHE A 279 10.29 -18.42 -3.18
N GLU A 280 11.36 -18.42 -3.98
CA GLU A 280 11.89 -17.25 -4.63
C GLU A 280 10.91 -16.66 -5.65
N ASN A 281 10.23 -17.50 -6.39
CA ASN A 281 9.19 -17.09 -7.34
C ASN A 281 8.03 -16.37 -6.63
N LEU A 282 7.57 -16.89 -5.48
CA LEU A 282 6.55 -16.19 -4.70
C LEU A 282 7.04 -14.85 -4.12
N VAL A 283 8.31 -14.78 -3.72
CA VAL A 283 8.94 -13.51 -3.28
C VAL A 283 8.93 -12.49 -4.41
N SER A 284 9.29 -12.89 -5.63
CA SER A 284 9.33 -12.01 -6.79
C SER A 284 7.93 -11.48 -7.13
N HIS A 285 6.92 -12.32 -7.12
CA HIS A 285 5.54 -11.91 -7.36
C HIS A 285 4.99 -10.97 -6.28
N LEU A 286 5.21 -11.26 -5.01
CA LEU A 286 4.77 -10.38 -3.92
C LEU A 286 5.53 -9.06 -3.91
N GLY A 287 6.84 -9.09 -4.16
CA GLY A 287 7.66 -7.90 -4.28
C GLY A 287 7.21 -7.00 -5.44
N SER A 288 6.92 -7.59 -6.59
CA SER A 288 6.28 -6.88 -7.71
C SER A 288 4.96 -6.24 -7.29
N GLY A 289 4.14 -6.95 -6.50
CA GLY A 289 2.89 -6.41 -5.95
C GLY A 289 3.10 -5.22 -5.03
N ILE A 290 4.13 -5.22 -4.19
CA ILE A 290 4.48 -4.09 -3.32
C ILE A 290 4.87 -2.87 -4.16
N ILE A 291 5.68 -3.05 -5.19
CA ILE A 291 6.10 -1.99 -6.11
C ILE A 291 4.92 -1.41 -6.86
N SER A 292 4.11 -2.25 -7.46
CA SER A 292 2.99 -1.86 -8.30
C SER A 292 1.74 -1.46 -7.53
N GLN A 293 1.77 -1.67 -6.20
CA GLN A 293 0.59 -1.56 -5.33
C GLN A 293 -0.59 -2.42 -5.85
N SER A 294 -0.28 -3.47 -6.58
CA SER A 294 -1.19 -4.38 -7.24
C SER A 294 -0.60 -5.77 -7.20
N CYS A 295 -1.12 -6.63 -6.38
CA CYS A 295 -0.69 -8.02 -6.34
C CYS A 295 -1.35 -8.84 -7.43
N ARG A 296 -0.58 -9.28 -8.40
CA ARG A 296 -1.01 -10.25 -9.41
C ARG A 296 -0.08 -11.44 -9.36
N PHE A 297 -0.58 -12.59 -8.92
CA PHE A 297 0.15 -13.83 -9.11
C PHE A 297 -0.12 -14.32 -10.53
N ASP A 298 0.93 -14.61 -11.24
CA ASP A 298 0.76 -15.33 -12.48
C ASP A 298 0.45 -16.79 -12.12
N ALA A 299 -0.82 -17.18 -12.27
CA ALA A 299 -1.28 -18.54 -12.03
C ALA A 299 -1.04 -19.42 -13.25
N THR A 300 0.04 -19.22 -13.99
CA THR A 300 0.39 -20.06 -15.13
C THR A 300 0.59 -21.52 -14.75
N ASN A 301 0.90 -21.78 -13.47
CA ASN A 301 1.01 -23.14 -12.96
C ASN A 301 0.09 -23.38 -11.74
N PRO A 302 -1.06 -24.05 -11.92
CA PRO A 302 -1.98 -24.36 -10.83
C PRO A 302 -1.36 -25.19 -9.69
N GLU A 303 -0.34 -26.02 -10.00
CA GLU A 303 0.36 -26.81 -8.99
C GLU A 303 1.17 -25.94 -8.04
N TYR A 304 1.82 -24.89 -8.53
CA TYR A 304 2.55 -23.92 -7.69
C TYR A 304 1.60 -23.23 -6.74
N SER A 305 0.46 -22.76 -7.24
CA SER A 305 -0.56 -22.11 -6.42
C SER A 305 -1.08 -23.03 -5.31
N LYS A 306 -1.23 -24.33 -5.57
CA LYS A 306 -1.64 -25.31 -4.57
C LYS A 306 -0.60 -25.46 -3.46
N ILE A 307 0.68 -25.59 -3.83
CA ILE A 307 1.79 -25.75 -2.88
C ILE A 307 1.96 -24.45 -2.04
N TRP A 308 1.90 -23.29 -2.68
CA TRP A 308 1.97 -22.01 -1.98
C TRP A 308 0.85 -21.86 -0.96
N ARG A 309 -0.38 -22.21 -1.33
CA ARG A 309 -1.53 -22.15 -0.43
C ARG A 309 -1.32 -23.00 0.80
N GLU A 310 -0.95 -24.26 0.61
CA GLU A 310 -0.70 -25.19 1.71
C GLU A 310 0.36 -24.66 2.69
N ARG A 311 1.44 -24.09 2.17
CA ARG A 311 2.51 -23.52 2.99
C ARG A 311 2.10 -22.25 3.71
N LEU A 312 1.41 -21.36 3.03
CA LEU A 312 0.94 -20.10 3.60
C LEU A 312 -0.10 -20.33 4.72
N GLU A 313 -1.01 -21.29 4.54
CA GLU A 313 -2.02 -21.61 5.55
C GLU A 313 -1.42 -22.24 6.81
N ASN A 314 -0.42 -23.08 6.65
CA ASN A 314 0.06 -23.94 7.74
C ASN A 314 1.38 -23.47 8.37
N ASN A 315 2.06 -22.48 7.78
CA ASN A 315 3.39 -22.08 8.25
C ASN A 315 3.56 -20.56 8.34
N PRO A 316 3.24 -19.93 9.48
CA PRO A 316 3.44 -18.49 9.69
C PRO A 316 4.89 -18.03 9.50
N ASN A 317 5.88 -18.89 9.78
CA ASN A 317 7.28 -18.55 9.55
C ASN A 317 7.63 -18.53 8.05
N TYR A 318 6.98 -19.37 7.24
CA TYR A 318 7.10 -19.29 5.79
C TYR A 318 6.52 -17.98 5.27
N THR A 319 5.32 -17.62 5.72
CA THR A 319 4.67 -16.34 5.40
C THR A 319 5.55 -15.15 5.79
N LYS A 320 6.09 -15.17 7.02
CA LYS A 320 7.01 -14.13 7.51
C LYS A 320 8.20 -13.94 6.56
N ARG A 321 8.92 -15.03 6.28
CA ARG A 321 10.12 -14.98 5.42
C ARG A 321 9.82 -14.45 4.03
N ILE A 322 8.73 -14.87 3.41
CA ILE A 322 8.32 -14.41 2.08
C ILE A 322 8.03 -12.90 2.11
N LEU A 323 7.23 -12.44 3.05
CA LEU A 323 6.83 -11.04 3.13
C LEU A 323 8.03 -10.12 3.45
N GLU A 324 8.88 -10.51 4.40
CA GLU A 324 10.08 -9.73 4.75
C GLU A 324 11.06 -9.63 3.56
N GLN A 325 11.25 -10.73 2.82
CA GLN A 325 12.13 -10.71 1.66
C GLN A 325 11.53 -9.93 0.48
N SER A 326 10.23 -10.06 0.24
CA SER A 326 9.52 -9.28 -0.78
C SER A 326 9.60 -7.78 -0.49
N GLU A 327 9.44 -7.38 0.76
CA GLU A 327 9.51 -5.97 1.18
C GLU A 327 10.94 -5.43 1.09
N THR A 328 11.94 -6.22 1.49
CA THR A 328 13.36 -5.85 1.37
C THR A 328 13.73 -5.63 -0.09
N SER A 329 13.44 -6.57 -0.97
CA SER A 329 13.73 -6.46 -2.41
C SER A 329 13.01 -5.28 -3.05
N SER A 330 11.73 -5.08 -2.72
CA SER A 330 10.94 -3.95 -3.23
C SER A 330 11.52 -2.62 -2.79
N SER A 331 11.95 -2.51 -1.53
CA SER A 331 12.56 -1.30 -0.98
C SER A 331 13.88 -0.98 -1.68
N GLN A 332 14.68 -1.97 -2.03
CA GLN A 332 15.91 -1.77 -2.81
C GLN A 332 15.61 -1.18 -4.19
N ILE A 333 14.60 -1.71 -4.90
CA ILE A 333 14.18 -1.17 -6.20
C ILE A 333 13.67 0.26 -6.06
N LEU A 334 12.80 0.53 -5.07
CA LEU A 334 12.26 1.87 -4.84
C LEU A 334 13.34 2.90 -4.48
N GLN A 335 14.40 2.49 -3.78
CA GLN A 335 15.55 3.36 -3.47
C GLN A 335 16.42 3.65 -4.69
N LEU A 336 16.62 2.66 -5.58
CA LEU A 336 17.35 2.87 -6.83
C LEU A 336 16.67 3.90 -7.73
N SER A 337 15.37 4.06 -7.60
CA SER A 337 14.57 5.00 -8.38
C SER A 337 14.62 6.44 -7.86
N LEU A 338 15.12 6.66 -6.64
CA LEU A 338 15.22 7.98 -6.00
C LEU A 338 16.64 8.55 -6.01
N SER A 339 17.63 7.77 -6.45
CA SER A 339 19.05 8.14 -6.55
C SER A 339 19.46 8.50 -7.97
#